data_cc4a1a15f2d3d403392dc52584d7b5b7
#
_entry.id   cc4a1a15f2d3d403392dc52584d7b5b7
#
_cell.length_a   1.000
_cell.length_b   1.000
_cell.length_c   1.000
_cell.angle_alpha   90.00
_cell.angle_beta   90.00
_cell.angle_gamma   90.00
#
_symmetry.space_group_name_H-M   'P 1'
#
loop_
_entity.id
_entity.type
_entity.pdbx_description
1 polymer ?
#
loop_
_entity_poly.entity_id
_entity_poly.type
_entity_poly.pdbx_seq_one_letter_code
_entity_poly.pdbx_strand_id
1 'polypeptide(L)'
;ICDYEEKLYAAGRIPGGFMRREGRPPERATLISRLIDRPMRPLFPSWMRDEIQIVASCLSLDERVPADVLAVTGASIATLIGEIPFYGPMAAVRVGLIGDDFILNPSYREIEKGDLDIVVAGSPDGVVMIEAGANQLSEQDTIEAIDFGYEAVTELIKSQEDLLKDLGIKQIKPSDPCLLYTSDAADDHHR
;
A
#
# COMPACT_ATOMS: atom_id res chain seq x y z
N ILE A 1 -8.46 -9.82 -0.97
CA ILE A 1 -7.23 -10.63 -0.76
C ILE A 1 -6.11 -9.91 -1.48
N CYS A 2 -4.95 -9.76 -0.81
CA CYS A 2 -3.75 -9.20 -1.44
C CYS A 2 -2.66 -10.27 -1.46
N ASP A 3 -2.05 -10.47 -2.62
CA ASP A 3 -0.94 -11.38 -2.83
C ASP A 3 0.26 -10.62 -3.39
N TYR A 4 1.45 -10.97 -2.93
CA TYR A 4 2.71 -10.42 -3.44
C TYR A 4 3.62 -11.56 -3.87
N GLU A 5 4.17 -11.45 -5.05
CA GLU A 5 5.01 -12.47 -5.65
C GLU A 5 6.34 -11.88 -6.12
N GLU A 6 7.45 -12.35 -5.55
CA GLU A 6 8.79 -12.12 -6.10
C GLU A 6 9.20 -13.32 -6.92
N LYS A 7 9.26 -13.16 -8.23
CA LYS A 7 9.71 -14.20 -9.11
C LYS A 7 11.24 -14.26 -9.15
N LEU A 8 11.84 -15.44 -9.17
CA LEU A 8 13.29 -15.61 -9.21
C LEU A 8 13.93 -14.90 -10.43
N TYR A 9 13.20 -14.82 -11.54
CA TYR A 9 13.68 -14.11 -12.73
C TYR A 9 13.75 -12.58 -12.53
N ALA A 10 13.03 -12.00 -11.58
CA ALA A 10 13.13 -10.57 -11.27
C ALA A 10 14.55 -10.19 -10.80
N ALA A 11 15.23 -11.11 -10.13
CA ALA A 11 16.64 -10.99 -9.73
C ALA A 11 17.62 -11.65 -10.71
N GLY A 12 17.18 -11.96 -11.95
CA GLY A 12 18.00 -12.60 -12.96
C GLY A 12 18.35 -14.07 -12.66
N ARG A 13 17.61 -14.74 -11.78
CA ARG A 13 17.86 -16.12 -11.37
C ARG A 13 16.87 -17.09 -12.03
N ILE A 14 17.36 -18.26 -12.41
CA ILE A 14 16.51 -19.35 -12.91
C ILE A 14 16.13 -20.24 -11.72
N PRO A 15 14.83 -20.66 -11.58
CA PRO A 15 14.45 -21.60 -10.56
C PRO A 15 15.30 -22.87 -10.59
N GLY A 16 16.01 -23.15 -9.48
CA GLY A 16 16.83 -24.34 -9.31
C GLY A 16 16.03 -25.42 -8.60
N GLY A 17 16.10 -26.66 -9.12
CA GLY A 17 15.47 -27.80 -8.52
C GLY A 17 14.97 -28.80 -9.55
N PHE A 18 14.72 -30.05 -9.10
CA PHE A 18 14.32 -31.14 -9.96
C PHE A 18 13.07 -30.83 -10.82
N MET A 19 12.12 -30.08 -10.27
CA MET A 19 10.85 -29.72 -10.93
C MET A 19 10.89 -28.35 -11.61
N ARG A 20 11.98 -27.57 -11.48
CA ARG A 20 12.10 -26.19 -11.98
C ARG A 20 10.91 -25.31 -11.64
N ARG A 21 10.31 -25.52 -10.47
CA ARG A 21 9.16 -24.77 -9.96
C ARG A 21 9.61 -23.84 -8.87
N GLU A 22 8.98 -22.67 -8.81
CA GLU A 22 9.05 -21.83 -7.63
C GLU A 22 8.27 -22.52 -6.49
N GLY A 23 8.85 -22.52 -5.29
CA GLY A 23 8.23 -23.11 -4.11
C GLY A 23 7.12 -22.21 -3.55
N ARG A 24 6.79 -22.42 -2.26
CA ARG A 24 5.88 -21.53 -1.53
C ARG A 24 6.46 -20.11 -1.48
N PRO A 25 5.59 -19.07 -1.47
CA PRO A 25 6.04 -17.70 -1.25
C PRO A 25 6.90 -17.62 0.02
N PRO A 26 8.04 -16.90 -0.03
CA PRO A 26 8.86 -16.69 1.16
C PRO A 26 8.09 -15.88 2.21
N GLU A 27 8.49 -15.98 3.48
CA GLU A 27 7.86 -15.25 4.58
C GLU A 27 7.79 -13.75 4.31
N ARG A 28 8.84 -13.19 3.73
CA ARG A 28 8.89 -11.79 3.30
C ARG A 28 7.76 -11.43 2.33
N ALA A 29 7.46 -12.28 1.35
CA ALA A 29 6.36 -12.02 0.42
C ALA A 29 5.01 -11.96 1.13
N THR A 30 4.81 -12.82 2.14
CA THR A 30 3.62 -12.80 2.99
C THR A 30 3.52 -11.51 3.81
N LEU A 31 4.64 -11.01 4.34
CA LEU A 31 4.67 -9.74 5.07
C LEU A 31 4.34 -8.57 4.16
N ILE A 32 4.90 -8.52 2.95
CA ILE A 32 4.59 -7.48 1.96
C ILE A 32 3.11 -7.55 1.52
N SER A 33 2.55 -8.75 1.32
CA SER A 33 1.11 -8.91 1.06
C SER A 33 0.26 -8.26 2.15
N ARG A 34 0.65 -8.43 3.41
CA ARG A 34 -0.03 -7.81 4.56
C ARG A 34 0.19 -6.30 4.60
N LEU A 35 1.37 -5.83 4.20
CA LEU A 35 1.68 -4.40 4.11
C LEU A 35 0.79 -3.71 3.07
N ILE A 36 0.44 -4.40 1.97
CA ILE A 36 -0.51 -3.90 0.96
C ILE A 36 -1.94 -3.95 1.51
N ASP A 37 -2.34 -5.08 2.08
CA ASP A 37 -3.74 -5.31 2.51
C ASP A 37 -4.19 -4.36 3.62
N ARG A 38 -3.33 -4.11 4.62
CA ARG A 38 -3.71 -3.33 5.82
C ARG A 38 -4.16 -1.91 5.52
N PRO A 39 -3.42 -1.09 4.73
CA PRO A 39 -3.84 0.27 4.43
C PRO A 39 -4.93 0.34 3.37
N MET A 40 -5.05 -0.65 2.48
CA MET A 40 -6.07 -0.66 1.44
C MET A 40 -7.45 -1.09 1.95
N ARG A 41 -7.49 -2.03 2.86
CA ARG A 41 -8.74 -2.63 3.35
C ARG A 41 -9.75 -1.60 3.89
N PRO A 42 -9.39 -0.62 4.75
CA PRO A 42 -10.32 0.36 5.27
C PRO A 42 -10.84 1.34 4.22
N LEU A 43 -10.17 1.44 3.06
CA LEU A 43 -10.55 2.33 1.97
C LEU A 43 -11.58 1.72 1.01
N PHE A 44 -11.97 0.46 1.21
CA PHE A 44 -13.10 -0.14 0.51
C PHE A 44 -14.40 0.05 1.29
N PRO A 45 -15.54 0.25 0.59
CA PRO A 45 -16.83 0.42 1.25
C PRO A 45 -17.22 -0.82 2.05
N SER A 46 -17.74 -0.63 3.27
CA SER A 46 -18.14 -1.72 4.17
C SER A 46 -19.32 -2.56 3.63
N TRP A 47 -20.12 -2.00 2.74
CA TRP A 47 -21.25 -2.69 2.09
C TRP A 47 -20.83 -3.55 0.91
N MET A 48 -19.62 -3.34 0.35
CA MET A 48 -19.12 -4.12 -0.78
C MET A 48 -18.96 -5.59 -0.38
N ARG A 49 -19.60 -6.47 -1.13
CA ARG A 49 -19.57 -7.93 -0.91
C ARG A 49 -18.80 -8.67 -1.99
N ASP A 50 -18.42 -7.97 -3.06
CA ASP A 50 -17.66 -8.56 -4.15
C ASP A 50 -16.24 -8.92 -3.67
N GLU A 51 -15.74 -10.05 -4.15
CA GLU A 51 -14.38 -10.47 -3.87
C GLU A 51 -13.40 -9.66 -4.72
N ILE A 52 -12.47 -8.97 -4.05
CA ILE A 52 -11.39 -8.24 -4.71
C ILE A 52 -10.10 -8.97 -4.45
N GLN A 53 -9.38 -9.29 -5.52
CA GLN A 53 -8.03 -9.84 -5.45
C GLN A 53 -7.05 -8.86 -6.09
N ILE A 54 -6.01 -8.50 -5.34
CA ILE A 54 -4.90 -7.67 -5.78
C ILE A 54 -3.66 -8.56 -5.79
N VAL A 55 -3.03 -8.69 -6.95
CA VAL A 55 -1.79 -9.45 -7.11
C VAL A 55 -0.68 -8.49 -7.57
N ALA A 56 0.32 -8.31 -6.72
CA ALA A 56 1.50 -7.53 -7.05
C ALA A 56 2.64 -8.48 -7.41
N SER A 57 3.03 -8.52 -8.67
CA SER A 57 4.13 -9.36 -9.16
C SER A 57 5.37 -8.53 -9.44
N CYS A 58 6.46 -8.79 -8.73
CA CYS A 58 7.75 -8.17 -8.96
C CYS A 58 8.42 -8.81 -10.18
N LEU A 59 8.51 -8.06 -11.28
CA LEU A 59 9.11 -8.54 -12.55
C LEU A 59 10.58 -8.15 -12.71
N SER A 60 11.01 -7.10 -12.02
CA SER A 60 12.40 -6.63 -12.00
C SER A 60 12.71 -6.01 -10.65
N LEU A 61 13.84 -6.32 -10.07
CA LEU A 61 14.25 -5.88 -8.74
C LEU A 61 15.59 -5.12 -8.83
N ASP A 62 15.64 -3.95 -8.22
CA ASP A 62 16.87 -3.26 -7.87
C ASP A 62 17.05 -3.34 -6.34
N GLU A 63 18.16 -3.89 -5.87
CA GLU A 63 18.45 -4.04 -4.43
C GLU A 63 18.55 -2.68 -3.69
N ARG A 64 18.66 -1.58 -4.42
CA ARG A 64 18.72 -0.23 -3.86
C ARG A 64 17.35 0.35 -3.52
N VAL A 65 16.29 -0.17 -4.14
CA VAL A 65 14.93 0.36 -3.96
C VAL A 65 14.03 -0.75 -3.44
N PRO A 66 13.53 -0.64 -2.21
CA PRO A 66 12.55 -1.59 -1.66
C PRO A 66 11.28 -1.62 -2.52
N ALA A 67 10.86 -2.83 -2.94
CA ALA A 67 9.70 -3.00 -3.81
C ALA A 67 8.36 -2.96 -3.05
N ASP A 68 8.39 -3.05 -1.74
CA ASP A 68 7.22 -3.14 -0.86
C ASP A 68 6.34 -1.89 -0.91
N VAL A 69 6.91 -0.70 -0.72
CA VAL A 69 6.17 0.58 -0.79
C VAL A 69 5.69 0.89 -2.20
N LEU A 70 6.45 0.49 -3.23
CA LEU A 70 6.01 0.57 -4.63
C LEU A 70 4.80 -0.32 -4.88
N ALA A 71 4.76 -1.53 -4.30
CA ALA A 71 3.64 -2.45 -4.44
C ALA A 71 2.35 -1.87 -3.83
N VAL A 72 2.44 -1.17 -2.70
CA VAL A 72 1.30 -0.47 -2.08
C VAL A 72 0.75 0.62 -3.01
N THR A 73 1.63 1.49 -3.51
CA THR A 73 1.24 2.57 -4.44
C THR A 73 0.71 2.02 -5.76
N GLY A 74 1.35 0.97 -6.30
CA GLY A 74 0.90 0.29 -7.52
C GLY A 74 -0.47 -0.37 -7.37
N ALA A 75 -0.76 -0.96 -6.21
CA ALA A 75 -2.07 -1.53 -5.89
C ALA A 75 -3.18 -0.45 -5.87
N SER A 76 -2.88 0.74 -5.31
CA SER A 76 -3.78 1.88 -5.34
C SER A 76 -4.09 2.32 -6.77
N ILE A 77 -3.07 2.53 -7.59
CA ILE A 77 -3.21 2.93 -9.00
C ILE A 77 -4.03 1.89 -9.78
N ALA A 78 -3.72 0.61 -9.62
CA ALA A 78 -4.43 -0.47 -10.32
C ALA A 78 -5.92 -0.51 -9.95
N THR A 79 -6.26 -0.29 -8.67
CA THR A 79 -7.64 -0.24 -8.19
C THR A 79 -8.39 0.96 -8.79
N LEU A 80 -7.74 2.12 -8.88
CA LEU A 80 -8.32 3.33 -9.45
C LEU A 80 -8.52 3.21 -10.97
N ILE A 81 -7.55 2.65 -11.70
CA ILE A 81 -7.65 2.39 -13.14
C ILE A 81 -8.73 1.34 -13.44
N GLY A 82 -8.89 0.36 -12.54
CA GLY A 82 -9.94 -0.66 -12.66
C GLY A 82 -11.35 -0.14 -12.35
N GLU A 83 -11.52 1.15 -12.07
CA GLU A 83 -12.81 1.78 -11.75
C GLU A 83 -13.55 1.09 -10.59
N ILE A 84 -12.78 0.50 -9.66
CA ILE A 84 -13.35 -0.15 -8.47
C ILE A 84 -13.72 0.93 -7.44
N PRO A 85 -14.92 0.87 -6.82
CA PRO A 85 -15.31 1.82 -5.77
C PRO A 85 -14.32 1.79 -4.60
N PHE A 86 -13.56 2.87 -4.43
CA PHE A 86 -12.43 2.96 -3.51
C PHE A 86 -12.26 4.39 -3.00
N TYR A 87 -12.03 4.57 -1.68
CA TYR A 87 -11.84 5.88 -1.07
C TYR A 87 -10.39 6.41 -1.19
N GLY A 88 -9.61 5.87 -2.16
CA GLY A 88 -8.27 6.36 -2.50
C GLY A 88 -8.31 7.63 -3.34
N PRO A 89 -7.17 8.10 -3.85
CA PRO A 89 -5.87 7.40 -3.94
C PRO A 89 -5.15 7.22 -2.62
N MET A 90 -4.18 6.30 -2.63
CA MET A 90 -3.35 6.00 -1.48
C MET A 90 -1.91 5.76 -1.93
N ALA A 91 -0.96 6.18 -1.12
CA ALA A 91 0.46 5.90 -1.35
C ALA A 91 1.16 5.50 -0.05
N ALA A 92 2.33 4.90 -0.17
CA ALA A 92 3.19 4.59 0.95
C ALA A 92 4.64 4.98 0.65
N VAL A 93 5.35 5.38 1.69
CA VAL A 93 6.78 5.63 1.66
C VAL A 93 7.42 4.97 2.87
N ARG A 94 8.72 4.70 2.76
CA ARG A 94 9.56 4.27 3.87
C ARG A 94 10.44 5.43 4.29
N VAL A 95 10.56 5.66 5.58
CA VAL A 95 11.45 6.67 6.16
C VAL A 95 12.47 5.96 7.03
N GLY A 96 13.74 6.24 6.81
CA GLY A 96 14.84 5.83 7.67
C GLY A 96 15.46 7.03 8.36
N LEU A 97 16.08 6.80 9.51
CA LEU A 97 16.93 7.78 10.18
C LEU A 97 18.36 7.26 10.20
N ILE A 98 19.27 8.01 9.58
CA ILE A 98 20.68 7.69 9.53
C ILE A 98 21.48 8.86 10.10
N GLY A 99 22.04 8.66 11.29
CA GLY A 99 22.55 9.79 12.07
C GLY A 99 21.41 10.72 12.47
N ASP A 100 21.47 11.98 12.04
CA ASP A 100 20.45 13.00 12.33
C ASP A 100 19.56 13.33 11.12
N ASP A 101 19.70 12.60 10.00
CA ASP A 101 19.01 12.90 8.75
C ASP A 101 17.92 11.87 8.44
N PHE A 102 16.70 12.35 8.14
CA PHE A 102 15.64 11.52 7.59
C PHE A 102 15.85 11.26 6.09
N ILE A 103 15.74 9.99 5.70
CA ILE A 103 15.92 9.55 4.31
C ILE A 103 14.64 8.86 3.83
N LEU A 104 14.13 9.29 2.65
CA LEU A 104 13.00 8.64 2.00
C LEU A 104 13.46 7.41 1.20
N ASN A 105 12.72 6.32 1.38
CA ASN A 105 12.93 5.04 0.69
C ASN A 105 14.38 4.55 0.76
N PRO A 106 14.97 4.46 1.96
CA PRO A 106 16.34 4.01 2.13
C PRO A 106 16.52 2.59 1.58
N SER A 107 17.71 2.29 1.07
CA SER A 107 18.09 0.93 0.69
C SER A 107 18.16 0.00 1.91
N TYR A 108 18.08 -1.32 1.68
CA TYR A 108 18.19 -2.29 2.78
C TYR A 108 19.48 -2.16 3.61
N ARG A 109 20.59 -1.76 2.97
CA ARG A 109 21.86 -1.53 3.66
C ARG A 109 21.85 -0.29 4.54
N GLU A 110 21.08 0.70 4.16
CA GLU A 110 20.88 1.93 4.94
C GLU A 110 19.94 1.67 6.12
N ILE A 111 18.86 0.89 5.91
CA ILE A 111 17.95 0.45 6.98
C ILE A 111 18.71 -0.32 8.06
N GLU A 112 19.59 -1.26 7.69
CA GLU A 112 20.38 -2.03 8.66
C GLU A 112 21.32 -1.18 9.52
N LYS A 113 21.67 0.00 9.09
CA LYS A 113 22.57 0.94 9.80
C LYS A 113 21.82 2.05 10.52
N GLY A 114 20.57 2.26 10.17
CA GLY A 114 19.74 3.31 10.72
C GLY A 114 19.11 2.93 12.05
N ASP A 115 18.70 3.94 12.81
CA ASP A 115 18.00 3.78 14.07
C ASP A 115 16.48 3.77 13.91
N LEU A 116 15.96 4.09 12.72
CA LEU A 116 14.54 4.09 12.37
C LEU A 116 14.32 3.40 11.03
N ASP A 117 13.29 2.57 11.00
CA ASP A 117 12.65 2.04 9.79
C ASP A 117 11.14 2.16 9.96
N ILE A 118 10.52 3.15 9.33
CA ILE A 118 9.10 3.40 9.41
C ILE A 118 8.47 3.44 8.04
N VAL A 119 7.40 2.69 7.84
CA VAL A 119 6.55 2.78 6.66
C VAL A 119 5.32 3.59 7.01
N VAL A 120 5.10 4.66 6.26
CA VAL A 120 3.92 5.53 6.38
C VAL A 120 3.08 5.36 5.13
N ALA A 121 1.83 4.94 5.31
CA ALA A 121 0.84 4.88 4.24
C ALA A 121 -0.31 5.84 4.56
N GLY A 122 -0.73 6.60 3.56
CA GLY A 122 -1.75 7.62 3.73
C GLY A 122 -2.65 7.79 2.51
N SER A 123 -3.77 8.45 2.76
CA SER A 123 -4.75 8.93 1.79
C SER A 123 -4.80 10.46 1.84
N PRO A 124 -5.57 11.15 0.98
CA PRO A 124 -5.78 12.60 1.07
C PRO A 124 -6.33 13.06 2.42
N ASP A 125 -7.03 12.18 3.15
CA ASP A 125 -7.67 12.49 4.43
C ASP A 125 -6.73 12.35 5.64
N GLY A 126 -5.55 11.72 5.45
CA GLY A 126 -4.56 11.53 6.52
C GLY A 126 -3.80 10.22 6.43
N VAL A 127 -3.01 9.95 7.47
CA VAL A 127 -2.27 8.71 7.64
C VAL A 127 -3.23 7.56 7.93
N VAL A 128 -3.14 6.47 7.16
CA VAL A 128 -4.00 5.29 7.28
C VAL A 128 -3.30 4.16 8.02
N MET A 129 -1.98 4.02 7.81
CA MET A 129 -1.20 2.95 8.44
C MET A 129 0.22 3.41 8.71
N ILE A 130 0.74 2.96 9.84
CA ILE A 130 2.14 3.08 10.23
C ILE A 130 2.65 1.70 10.62
N GLU A 131 3.84 1.36 10.15
CA GLU A 131 4.59 0.19 10.60
C GLU A 131 6.02 0.62 10.89
N ALA A 132 6.46 0.50 12.14
CA ALA A 132 7.73 1.06 12.59
C ALA A 132 8.58 0.05 13.35
N GLY A 133 9.87 0.09 13.08
CA GLY A 133 10.94 -0.48 13.90
C GLY A 133 11.91 0.64 14.30
N ALA A 134 12.18 0.81 15.59
CA ALA A 134 13.05 1.87 16.07
C ALA A 134 13.96 1.38 17.22
N ASN A 135 15.18 1.91 17.28
CA ASN A 135 16.16 1.68 18.33
C ASN A 135 16.13 2.83 19.34
N GLN A 136 15.19 2.78 20.30
CA GLN A 136 15.11 3.72 21.42
C GLN A 136 15.08 5.20 21.02
N LEU A 137 14.37 5.54 19.94
CA LEU A 137 14.15 6.92 19.53
C LEU A 137 13.16 7.64 20.44
N SER A 138 13.23 8.96 20.47
CA SER A 138 12.26 9.77 21.19
C SER A 138 10.90 9.77 20.47
N GLU A 139 9.83 10.02 21.22
CA GLU A 139 8.49 10.17 20.65
C GLU A 139 8.45 11.34 19.65
N GLN A 140 9.21 12.41 19.93
CA GLN A 140 9.28 13.58 19.06
C GLN A 140 9.89 13.24 17.70
N ASP A 141 11.04 12.55 17.68
CA ASP A 141 11.71 12.15 16.43
C ASP A 141 10.82 11.21 15.61
N THR A 142 10.06 10.34 16.29
CA THR A 142 9.11 9.44 15.62
C THR A 142 7.97 10.22 14.97
N ILE A 143 7.42 11.24 15.62
CA ILE A 143 6.38 12.10 15.07
C ILE A 143 6.91 12.87 13.86
N GLU A 144 8.10 13.47 13.97
CA GLU A 144 8.75 14.18 12.87
C GLU A 144 8.99 13.29 11.66
N ALA A 145 9.38 12.03 11.88
CA ALA A 145 9.54 11.04 10.80
C ALA A 145 8.20 10.69 10.10
N ILE A 146 7.11 10.61 10.87
CA ILE A 146 5.77 10.37 10.31
C ILE A 146 5.32 11.55 9.46
N ASP A 147 5.50 12.79 9.96
CA ASP A 147 5.13 14.00 9.24
C ASP A 147 5.95 14.14 7.95
N PHE A 148 7.25 13.90 8.02
CA PHE A 148 8.15 13.89 6.87
C PHE A 148 7.73 12.85 5.82
N GLY A 149 7.36 11.65 6.25
CA GLY A 149 6.84 10.60 5.37
C GLY A 149 5.50 10.97 4.75
N TYR A 150 4.60 11.57 5.51
CA TYR A 150 3.28 11.95 5.02
C TYR A 150 3.32 13.09 3.99
N GLU A 151 4.26 14.01 4.09
CA GLU A 151 4.50 15.02 3.04
C GLU A 151 4.82 14.35 1.70
N ALA A 152 5.74 13.38 1.70
CA ALA A 152 6.10 12.62 0.50
C ALA A 152 4.93 11.77 -0.03
N VAL A 153 4.13 11.17 0.85
CA VAL A 153 2.89 10.45 0.49
C VAL A 153 1.93 11.38 -0.24
N THR A 154 1.78 12.62 0.22
CA THR A 154 0.89 13.61 -0.40
C THR A 154 1.34 13.97 -1.84
N GLU A 155 2.63 14.03 -2.10
CA GLU A 155 3.17 14.26 -3.45
C GLU A 155 2.90 13.07 -4.39
N LEU A 156 3.05 11.84 -3.88
CA LEU A 156 2.73 10.63 -4.63
C LEU A 156 1.22 10.53 -4.95
N ILE A 157 0.37 10.95 -4.03
CA ILE A 157 -1.09 11.02 -4.23
C ILE A 157 -1.43 11.99 -5.37
N LYS A 158 -0.85 13.20 -5.36
CA LYS A 158 -1.03 14.18 -6.45
C LYS A 158 -0.59 13.60 -7.80
N SER A 159 0.53 12.91 -7.83
CA SER A 159 1.03 12.26 -9.06
C SER A 159 0.06 11.19 -9.58
N GLN A 160 -0.60 10.43 -8.69
CA GLN A 160 -1.64 9.47 -9.07
C GLN A 160 -2.88 10.18 -9.63
N GLU A 161 -3.33 11.27 -9.00
CA GLU A 161 -4.46 12.07 -9.48
C GLU A 161 -4.19 12.67 -10.86
N ASP A 162 -3.00 13.17 -11.10
CA ASP A 162 -2.62 13.71 -12.40
C ASP A 162 -2.55 12.63 -13.47
N LEU A 163 -2.02 11.45 -13.15
CA LEU A 163 -2.04 10.29 -14.04
C LEU A 163 -3.48 9.88 -14.42
N LEU A 164 -4.42 9.86 -13.48
CA LEU A 164 -5.82 9.55 -13.76
C LEU A 164 -6.47 10.58 -14.65
N LYS A 165 -6.16 11.88 -14.48
CA LYS A 165 -6.63 12.97 -15.36
C LYS A 165 -6.10 12.78 -16.77
N ASP A 166 -4.81 12.49 -16.93
CA ASP A 166 -4.17 12.27 -18.23
C ASP A 166 -4.75 11.07 -18.97
N LEU A 167 -5.12 10.02 -18.25
CA LEU A 167 -5.79 8.84 -18.78
C LEU A 167 -7.28 9.05 -19.04
N GLY A 168 -7.87 10.18 -18.59
CA GLY A 168 -9.30 10.44 -18.70
C GLY A 168 -10.20 9.55 -17.83
N ILE A 169 -9.60 8.92 -16.80
CA ILE A 169 -10.30 8.01 -15.88
C ILE A 169 -10.94 8.83 -14.75
N LYS A 170 -12.22 8.58 -14.50
CA LYS A 170 -12.94 9.19 -13.39
C LYS A 170 -12.95 8.22 -12.20
N GLN A 171 -12.44 8.71 -11.08
CA GLN A 171 -12.55 7.97 -9.84
C GLN A 171 -14.01 7.74 -9.46
N ILE A 172 -14.40 6.48 -9.26
CA ILE A 172 -15.72 6.12 -8.74
C ILE A 172 -15.68 6.26 -7.22
N LYS A 173 -16.29 7.34 -6.71
CA LYS A 173 -16.50 7.46 -5.26
C LYS A 173 -17.58 6.48 -4.83
N PRO A 174 -17.30 5.66 -3.81
CA PRO A 174 -18.31 4.75 -3.29
C PRO A 174 -19.54 5.51 -2.80
N SER A 175 -20.71 5.15 -3.30
CA SER A 175 -22.00 5.61 -2.76
C SER A 175 -22.60 4.48 -1.96
N ASP A 176 -23.09 4.79 -0.74
CA ASP A 176 -23.72 3.76 0.09
C ASP A 176 -25.12 3.44 -0.46
N PRO A 177 -25.35 2.26 -1.03
CA PRO A 177 -26.65 1.87 -1.55
C PRO A 177 -27.63 1.51 -0.42
N CYS A 178 -27.17 1.39 0.82
CA CYS A 178 -27.96 0.83 1.90
C CYS A 178 -28.94 1.83 2.55
N LEU A 179 -28.77 3.14 2.36
CA LEU A 179 -29.69 4.14 2.91
C LEU A 179 -31.08 4.10 2.25
N LEU A 180 -31.18 3.60 1.02
CA LEU A 180 -32.46 3.41 0.34
C LEU A 180 -33.20 2.15 0.78
N TYR A 181 -32.48 1.10 1.23
CA TYR A 181 -33.06 -0.19 1.62
C TYR A 181 -33.59 -0.18 3.05
N THR A 182 -33.01 0.59 3.96
CA THR A 182 -33.45 0.66 5.36
C THR A 182 -34.69 1.52 5.56
N SER A 183 -34.98 2.47 4.67
CA SER A 183 -36.23 3.25 4.70
C SER A 183 -37.44 2.42 4.22
N ASP A 184 -37.25 1.53 3.24
CA ASP A 184 -38.33 0.66 2.71
C ASP A 184 -38.65 -0.51 3.65
N ALA A 185 -37.65 -1.08 4.33
CA ALA A 185 -37.86 -2.19 5.26
C ALA A 185 -38.62 -1.81 6.53
N ALA A 186 -38.64 -0.53 6.89
CA ALA A 186 -39.38 -0.03 8.06
C ALA A 186 -40.87 0.18 7.75
N ASP A 187 -41.25 0.39 6.50
CA ASP A 187 -42.64 0.62 6.09
C ASP A 187 -43.46 -0.68 5.88
N ASP A 188 -42.78 -1.83 5.68
CA ASP A 188 -43.44 -3.12 5.45
C ASP A 188 -44.01 -3.79 6.73
N HIS A 189 -43.72 -3.24 7.91
CA HIS A 189 -44.26 -3.76 9.17
C HIS A 189 -45.61 -3.13 9.59
N HIS A 190 -46.21 -2.26 8.78
CA HIS A 190 -47.51 -1.61 9.06
C HIS A 190 -48.59 -1.93 8.02
N ARG A 191 -48.51 -3.10 7.37
CA ARG A 191 -49.66 -3.63 6.57
C ARG A 191 -50.12 -4.99 7.05
#